data_fa4ff68f230eb8b180cf1d947d3e4702
#
_entry.id   fa4ff68f230eb8b180cf1d947d3e4702
#
_cell.length_a   1.000
_cell.length_b   1.000
_cell.length_c   1.000
_cell.angle_alpha   90.00
_cell.angle_beta   90.00
_cell.angle_gamma   90.00
#
_symmetry.space_group_name_H-M   'P 1'
#
loop_
_entity.id
_entity.type
_entity.pdbx_description
1 polymer ?
#
loop_
_entity_poly.entity_id
_entity_poly.type
_entity_poly.pdbx_seq_one_letter_code
_entity_poly.pdbx_strand_id
1 'polypeptide(L)'
;MARIHWLGSGLSTVPGIRRLIERGHSVTVWNRTVEKAEAATAGLSGDFEVKAFSMEAFEADLQAGDLAVSMLPGDFHVAVADLCLNTGANFVSSSYIAPEMKALDAKAKEKGLTLVNEVGLDPGMDHMMAHVLMDDYRASDVFSPDNEHYFRSYCGGLSEVKNEFCYKFSWAPLGVLKALRSPSKSLRDGEVYNVSRPWDAVQDYTLDLPKGRETFEVYPNRDSFPFMEEYGFTEDWNTQLFVRGTLRFGGWSTAWADIFKEVETLEGPEGEARLVELSEDLWQKNALDEGEHDRVVLSVDLWAKKDGKEIYNKSYLMDAYGDDEHTAMARLVSTPVSFAVEAVLKGEIPAGVHAAPHAQSEQWLAELKAMGQDMGIVDHLA
;
A
#
# COMPACT_ATOMS: atom_id res chain seq x y z
N MET A 1 18.43 23.14 -6.75
CA MET A 1 17.35 22.15 -6.99
C MET A 1 16.88 21.67 -5.65
N ALA A 2 15.62 21.31 -5.51
CA ALA A 2 15.10 20.68 -4.29
C ALA A 2 15.86 19.37 -4.02
N ARG A 3 16.27 19.14 -2.78
CA ARG A 3 16.86 17.88 -2.34
C ARG A 3 15.77 16.95 -1.83
N ILE A 4 15.86 15.67 -2.18
CA ILE A 4 14.99 14.63 -1.70
C ILE A 4 15.65 13.95 -0.51
N HIS A 5 15.04 13.99 0.65
CA HIS A 5 15.45 13.27 1.84
C HIS A 5 14.65 11.98 1.97
N TRP A 6 15.26 10.86 1.61
CA TRP A 6 14.62 9.55 1.72
C TRP A 6 14.94 8.90 3.07
N LEU A 7 13.95 8.84 3.96
CA LEU A 7 14.09 8.36 5.34
C LEU A 7 13.69 6.89 5.44
N GLY A 8 14.69 6.03 5.64
CA GLY A 8 14.54 4.58 5.75
C GLY A 8 14.92 3.84 4.47
N SER A 9 15.84 2.88 4.56
CA SER A 9 16.25 1.99 3.48
C SER A 9 15.95 0.52 3.86
N GLY A 10 14.67 0.27 4.23
CA GLY A 10 14.18 -1.04 4.61
C GLY A 10 13.83 -1.93 3.41
N LEU A 11 13.16 -3.06 3.67
CA LEU A 11 12.84 -4.11 2.69
C LEU A 11 12.03 -3.62 1.48
N SER A 12 11.23 -2.56 1.62
CA SER A 12 10.30 -2.10 0.58
C SER A 12 10.71 -0.75 -0.04
N THR A 13 12.00 -0.40 -0.11
CA THR A 13 12.40 0.99 -0.42
C THR A 13 13.41 1.13 -1.54
N VAL A 14 14.26 0.12 -1.76
CA VAL A 14 15.44 0.22 -2.62
C VAL A 14 15.11 0.62 -4.07
N PRO A 15 14.12 0.02 -4.76
CA PRO A 15 13.81 0.36 -6.15
C PRO A 15 13.46 1.85 -6.34
N GLY A 16 12.69 2.44 -5.41
CA GLY A 16 12.32 3.86 -5.48
C GLY A 16 13.51 4.79 -5.26
N ILE A 17 14.41 4.48 -4.31
CA ILE A 17 15.67 5.23 -4.09
C ILE A 17 16.49 5.22 -5.36
N ARG A 18 16.77 4.02 -5.91
CA ARG A 18 17.61 3.85 -7.10
C ARG A 18 17.03 4.59 -8.29
N ARG A 19 15.74 4.44 -8.54
CA ARG A 19 15.04 5.13 -9.64
C ARG A 19 15.21 6.65 -9.56
N LEU A 20 15.05 7.28 -8.40
CA LEU A 20 15.21 8.73 -8.27
C LEU A 20 16.65 9.17 -8.55
N ILE A 21 17.66 8.46 -8.04
CA ILE A 21 19.08 8.75 -8.29
C ILE A 21 19.41 8.58 -9.78
N GLU A 22 18.97 7.48 -10.41
CA GLU A 22 19.20 7.19 -11.83
C GLU A 22 18.51 8.19 -12.76
N ARG A 23 17.41 8.80 -12.32
CA ARG A 23 16.73 9.88 -13.04
C ARG A 23 17.34 11.26 -12.80
N GLY A 24 18.46 11.34 -12.06
CA GLY A 24 19.26 12.55 -11.87
C GLY A 24 18.75 13.47 -10.77
N HIS A 25 17.92 12.98 -9.85
CA HIS A 25 17.53 13.74 -8.67
C HIS A 25 18.65 13.76 -7.64
N SER A 26 18.72 14.85 -6.86
CA SER A 26 19.60 15.00 -5.70
C SER A 26 18.95 14.32 -4.49
N VAL A 27 19.54 13.23 -3.98
CA VAL A 27 18.94 12.39 -2.94
C VAL A 27 19.86 12.23 -1.74
N THR A 28 19.35 12.47 -0.53
CA THR A 28 20.01 12.06 0.71
C THR A 28 19.25 10.85 1.28
N VAL A 29 19.93 9.72 1.38
CA VAL A 29 19.36 8.49 1.93
C VAL A 29 19.72 8.37 3.41
N TRP A 30 18.71 8.31 4.26
CA TRP A 30 18.85 8.27 5.70
C TRP A 30 18.48 6.89 6.27
N ASN A 31 19.33 6.32 7.09
CA ASN A 31 19.00 5.10 7.85
C ASN A 31 19.74 5.11 9.21
N ARG A 32 19.12 4.50 10.24
CA ARG A 32 19.81 4.31 11.54
C ARG A 32 21.09 3.49 11.38
N THR A 33 21.06 2.47 10.51
CA THR A 33 22.19 1.64 10.11
C THR A 33 22.70 2.13 8.77
N VAL A 34 23.78 2.91 8.76
CA VAL A 34 24.32 3.56 7.55
C VAL A 34 24.65 2.55 6.46
N GLU A 35 25.19 1.39 6.82
CA GLU A 35 25.55 0.31 5.90
C GLU A 35 24.34 -0.20 5.07
N LYS A 36 23.12 -0.14 5.61
CA LYS A 36 21.91 -0.47 4.84
C LYS A 36 21.60 0.56 3.77
N ALA A 37 21.84 1.83 4.03
CA ALA A 37 21.66 2.89 3.04
C ALA A 37 22.77 2.86 1.99
N GLU A 38 24.00 2.56 2.39
CA GLU A 38 25.13 2.34 1.47
C GLU A 38 24.85 1.13 0.54
N ALA A 39 24.35 0.03 1.09
CA ALA A 39 23.94 -1.14 0.29
C ALA A 39 22.82 -0.79 -0.70
N ALA A 40 21.82 -0.01 -0.30
CA ALA A 40 20.71 0.41 -1.17
C ALA A 40 21.18 1.27 -2.37
N THR A 41 22.27 2.01 -2.21
CA THR A 41 22.85 2.90 -3.23
C THR A 41 24.08 2.32 -3.92
N ALA A 42 24.50 1.12 -3.57
CA ALA A 42 25.70 0.49 -4.12
C ALA A 42 25.62 0.40 -5.65
N GLY A 43 26.75 0.75 -6.29
CA GLY A 43 26.90 0.71 -7.75
C GLY A 43 26.21 1.85 -8.50
N LEU A 44 25.50 2.76 -7.82
CA LEU A 44 24.90 3.93 -8.45
C LEU A 44 25.93 5.04 -8.67
N SER A 45 25.68 5.83 -9.69
CA SER A 45 26.35 7.11 -9.93
C SER A 45 25.29 8.22 -9.96
N GLY A 46 25.61 9.39 -9.43
CA GLY A 46 24.67 10.52 -9.38
C GLY A 46 24.92 11.44 -8.18
N ASP A 47 24.02 12.39 -7.98
CA ASP A 47 24.07 13.31 -6.84
C ASP A 47 23.30 12.71 -5.66
N PHE A 48 24.00 11.92 -4.86
CA PHE A 48 23.40 11.36 -3.64
C PHE A 48 24.37 11.35 -2.46
N GLU A 49 23.82 11.34 -1.28
CA GLU A 49 24.54 11.21 0.00
C GLU A 49 23.87 10.14 0.86
N VAL A 50 24.63 9.52 1.75
CA VAL A 50 24.14 8.58 2.77
C VAL A 50 24.44 9.16 4.15
N LYS A 51 23.43 9.18 5.03
CA LYS A 51 23.56 9.75 6.37
C LYS A 51 22.93 8.86 7.44
N ALA A 52 23.51 8.91 8.66
CA ALA A 52 22.89 8.29 9.83
C ALA A 52 21.62 9.07 10.22
N PHE A 53 20.49 8.36 10.36
CA PHE A 53 19.23 8.99 10.73
C PHE A 53 19.11 9.20 12.23
N SER A 54 18.87 10.43 12.63
CA SER A 54 18.13 10.82 13.83
C SER A 54 17.23 12.00 13.47
N MET A 55 16.18 12.24 14.24
CA MET A 55 15.28 13.39 13.99
C MET A 55 16.05 14.71 14.04
N GLU A 56 16.99 14.87 14.98
CA GLU A 56 17.80 16.05 15.15
C GLU A 56 18.75 16.29 13.95
N ALA A 57 19.36 15.21 13.44
CA ALA A 57 20.24 15.30 12.28
C ALA A 57 19.46 15.64 11.00
N PHE A 58 18.28 15.04 10.84
CA PHE A 58 17.38 15.32 9.73
C PHE A 58 16.85 16.77 9.79
N GLU A 59 16.39 17.24 10.96
CA GLU A 59 15.95 18.61 11.17
C GLU A 59 17.03 19.64 10.83
N ALA A 60 18.26 19.35 11.21
CA ALA A 60 19.41 20.24 10.94
C ALA A 60 19.77 20.33 9.45
N ASP A 61 19.41 19.32 8.64
CA ASP A 61 19.76 19.23 7.22
C ASP A 61 18.62 19.68 6.29
N LEU A 62 17.35 19.56 6.75
CA LEU A 62 16.16 19.87 5.97
C LEU A 62 16.03 21.38 5.71
N GLN A 63 15.79 21.76 4.45
CA GLN A 63 15.65 23.16 4.03
C GLN A 63 14.31 23.43 3.36
N ALA A 64 13.94 24.71 3.32
CA ALA A 64 12.75 25.14 2.59
C ALA A 64 12.88 24.81 1.09
N GLY A 65 11.82 24.23 0.54
CA GLY A 65 11.77 23.77 -0.85
C GLY A 65 12.24 22.32 -1.06
N ASP A 66 12.77 21.65 -0.03
CA ASP A 66 13.12 20.23 -0.08
C ASP A 66 11.85 19.34 -0.03
N LEU A 67 12.05 18.03 -0.19
CA LEU A 67 11.03 17.03 -0.08
C LEU A 67 11.50 15.86 0.78
N ALA A 68 10.74 15.50 1.82
CA ALA A 68 10.99 14.31 2.61
C ALA A 68 10.11 13.14 2.16
N VAL A 69 10.73 11.98 1.92
CA VAL A 69 10.04 10.69 1.76
C VAL A 69 10.19 9.92 3.05
N SER A 70 9.08 9.63 3.73
CA SER A 70 9.12 8.87 4.98
C SER A 70 8.72 7.41 4.76
N MET A 71 9.71 6.53 4.78
CA MET A 71 9.56 5.07 4.79
C MET A 71 9.99 4.49 6.16
N LEU A 72 9.85 5.30 7.20
CA LEU A 72 10.07 4.94 8.60
C LEU A 72 8.86 4.16 9.17
N PRO A 73 8.96 3.60 10.39
CA PRO A 73 7.77 3.11 11.10
C PRO A 73 6.69 4.18 11.27
N GLY A 74 5.41 3.77 11.26
CA GLY A 74 4.24 4.67 11.22
C GLY A 74 4.24 5.81 12.23
N ASP A 75 4.75 5.56 13.43
CA ASP A 75 4.80 6.53 14.53
C ASP A 75 5.64 7.78 14.21
N PHE A 76 6.51 7.72 13.20
CA PHE A 76 7.36 8.85 12.79
C PHE A 76 6.71 9.77 11.76
N HIS A 77 5.73 9.30 10.98
CA HIS A 77 5.27 10.02 9.79
C HIS A 77 4.70 11.40 10.09
N VAL A 78 3.86 11.52 11.13
CA VAL A 78 3.25 12.80 11.50
C VAL A 78 4.30 13.81 11.98
N ALA A 79 5.28 13.36 12.79
CA ALA A 79 6.37 14.22 13.26
C ALA A 79 7.25 14.70 12.11
N VAL A 80 7.57 13.84 11.14
CA VAL A 80 8.32 14.21 9.93
C VAL A 80 7.53 15.20 9.07
N ALA A 81 6.24 14.95 8.86
CA ALA A 81 5.36 15.84 8.08
C ALA A 81 5.21 17.23 8.73
N ASP A 82 5.03 17.29 10.05
CA ASP A 82 4.95 18.57 10.77
C ASP A 82 6.28 19.34 10.70
N LEU A 83 7.41 18.64 10.81
CA LEU A 83 8.73 19.23 10.61
C LEU A 83 8.89 19.80 9.18
N CYS A 84 8.45 19.05 8.16
CA CYS A 84 8.43 19.53 6.77
C CYS A 84 7.61 20.81 6.63
N LEU A 85 6.40 20.83 7.19
CA LEU A 85 5.54 22.02 7.18
C LEU A 85 6.20 23.22 7.89
N ASN A 86 6.89 22.99 9.01
CA ASN A 86 7.54 24.05 9.75
C ASN A 86 8.74 24.64 8.99
N THR A 87 9.47 23.80 8.28
CA THR A 87 10.65 24.20 7.49
C THR A 87 10.28 24.77 6.13
N GLY A 88 9.11 24.41 5.57
CA GLY A 88 8.71 24.80 4.21
C GLY A 88 9.09 23.74 3.16
N ALA A 89 9.10 22.45 3.55
CA ALA A 89 9.36 21.30 2.70
C ALA A 89 8.08 20.50 2.42
N ASN A 90 8.09 19.74 1.33
CA ASN A 90 7.00 18.79 0.98
C ASN A 90 7.23 17.43 1.64
N PHE A 91 6.19 16.58 1.64
CA PHE A 91 6.23 15.26 2.26
C PHE A 91 5.57 14.20 1.39
N VAL A 92 6.16 12.99 1.36
CA VAL A 92 5.58 11.81 0.69
C VAL A 92 5.75 10.57 1.58
N SER A 93 4.73 9.71 1.62
CA SER A 93 4.76 8.43 2.34
C SER A 93 3.86 7.38 1.68
N SER A 94 4.21 6.10 1.80
CA SER A 94 3.35 4.98 1.39
C SER A 94 2.30 4.61 2.45
N SER A 95 2.31 5.21 3.62
CA SER A 95 1.47 4.83 4.76
C SER A 95 0.09 5.47 4.71
N TYR A 96 -0.88 4.84 5.37
CA TYR A 96 -2.23 5.35 5.54
C TYR A 96 -2.26 6.75 6.16
N ILE A 97 -3.22 7.57 5.76
CA ILE A 97 -3.50 8.88 6.34
C ILE A 97 -4.10 8.69 7.73
N ALA A 98 -3.28 8.91 8.76
CA ALA A 98 -3.77 8.94 10.15
C ALA A 98 -4.61 10.21 10.40
N PRO A 99 -5.52 10.21 11.39
CA PRO A 99 -6.29 11.41 11.74
C PRO A 99 -5.42 12.63 12.02
N GLU A 100 -4.29 12.45 12.67
CA GLU A 100 -3.31 13.50 12.97
C GLU A 100 -2.62 14.03 11.69
N MET A 101 -2.38 13.17 10.69
CA MET A 101 -1.89 13.58 9.38
C MET A 101 -2.95 14.40 8.64
N LYS A 102 -4.21 13.94 8.64
CA LYS A 102 -5.34 14.67 8.05
C LYS A 102 -5.52 16.05 8.66
N ALA A 103 -5.27 16.20 9.96
CA ALA A 103 -5.35 17.49 10.66
C ALA A 103 -4.32 18.52 10.17
N LEU A 104 -3.26 18.11 9.48
CA LEU A 104 -2.25 19.00 8.89
C LEU A 104 -2.72 19.66 7.57
N ASP A 105 -3.83 19.23 6.98
CA ASP A 105 -4.30 19.67 5.67
C ASP A 105 -4.45 21.20 5.55
N ALA A 106 -5.12 21.83 6.51
CA ALA A 106 -5.31 23.27 6.49
C ALA A 106 -3.99 24.05 6.57
N LYS A 107 -3.04 23.58 7.40
CA LYS A 107 -1.69 24.16 7.53
C LYS A 107 -0.88 23.98 6.25
N ALA A 108 -0.99 22.81 5.62
CA ALA A 108 -0.32 22.53 4.34
C ALA A 108 -0.84 23.46 3.22
N LYS A 109 -2.16 23.61 3.11
CA LYS A 109 -2.81 24.54 2.15
C LYS A 109 -2.40 25.99 2.36
N GLU A 110 -2.39 26.47 3.61
CA GLU A 110 -1.98 27.82 3.97
C GLU A 110 -0.52 28.09 3.55
N LYS A 111 0.35 27.11 3.70
CA LYS A 111 1.78 27.21 3.36
C LYS A 111 2.09 26.93 1.89
N GLY A 112 1.12 26.48 1.09
CA GLY A 112 1.34 26.07 -0.29
C GLY A 112 2.19 24.80 -0.43
N LEU A 113 2.14 23.91 0.58
CA LEU A 113 2.92 22.68 0.64
C LEU A 113 2.05 21.44 0.41
N THR A 114 2.63 20.42 -0.19
CA THR A 114 1.96 19.17 -0.55
C THR A 114 2.46 18.02 0.31
N LEU A 115 1.53 17.31 0.96
CA LEU A 115 1.77 16.11 1.74
C LEU A 115 1.01 14.95 1.07
N VAL A 116 1.73 14.02 0.44
CA VAL A 116 1.14 12.85 -0.21
C VAL A 116 1.37 11.61 0.64
N ASN A 117 0.31 10.87 0.88
CA ASN A 117 0.33 9.60 1.58
C ASN A 117 -0.32 8.53 0.70
N GLU A 118 -0.32 7.28 1.14
CA GLU A 118 -1.04 6.21 0.45
C GLU A 118 -0.64 6.09 -1.03
N VAL A 119 0.66 6.20 -1.32
CA VAL A 119 1.21 6.05 -2.68
C VAL A 119 2.17 4.87 -2.78
N GLY A 120 1.85 3.79 -2.06
CA GLY A 120 2.54 2.51 -2.14
C GLY A 120 1.78 1.49 -2.96
N LEU A 121 1.69 0.26 -2.42
CA LEU A 121 0.97 -0.86 -3.03
C LEU A 121 -0.48 -0.91 -2.53
N ASP A 122 -0.66 -1.15 -1.24
CA ASP A 122 -1.91 -1.14 -0.48
C ASP A 122 -1.59 -0.61 0.93
N PRO A 123 -1.80 0.70 1.09
CA PRO A 123 -2.52 1.65 0.21
C PRO A 123 -1.66 2.26 -0.91
N GLY A 124 -2.28 2.47 -2.07
CA GLY A 124 -1.71 3.21 -3.19
C GLY A 124 -2.12 2.69 -4.56
N MET A 125 -1.55 1.58 -5.03
CA MET A 125 -1.93 1.02 -6.32
C MET A 125 -3.40 0.56 -6.35
N ASP A 126 -3.91 0.06 -5.23
CA ASP A 126 -5.32 -0.28 -5.06
C ASP A 126 -6.24 0.94 -5.26
N HIS A 127 -5.84 2.13 -4.79
CA HIS A 127 -6.56 3.38 -5.06
C HIS A 127 -6.55 3.72 -6.54
N MET A 128 -5.37 3.64 -7.18
CA MET A 128 -5.24 3.94 -8.61
C MET A 128 -6.10 3.00 -9.46
N MET A 129 -6.09 1.69 -9.16
CA MET A 129 -6.93 0.70 -9.84
C MET A 129 -8.42 0.96 -9.62
N ALA A 130 -8.82 1.33 -8.39
CA ALA A 130 -10.19 1.71 -8.08
C ALA A 130 -10.63 2.95 -8.87
N HIS A 131 -9.81 3.99 -8.94
CA HIS A 131 -10.10 5.21 -9.71
C HIS A 131 -10.33 4.89 -11.19
N VAL A 132 -9.46 4.08 -11.81
CA VAL A 132 -9.59 3.71 -13.23
C VAL A 132 -10.87 2.92 -13.49
N LEU A 133 -11.23 1.95 -12.63
CA LEU A 133 -12.49 1.20 -12.76
C LEU A 133 -13.71 2.09 -12.55
N MET A 134 -13.65 3.02 -11.59
CA MET A 134 -14.74 3.96 -11.32
C MET A 134 -14.95 4.93 -12.47
N ASP A 135 -13.89 5.43 -13.08
CA ASP A 135 -13.97 6.31 -14.24
C ASP A 135 -14.57 5.56 -15.44
N ASP A 136 -14.12 4.33 -15.71
CA ASP A 136 -14.66 3.48 -16.77
C ASP A 136 -16.16 3.19 -16.55
N TYR A 137 -16.55 2.84 -15.32
CA TYR A 137 -17.95 2.58 -15.00
C TYR A 137 -18.83 3.82 -15.15
N ARG A 138 -18.37 4.98 -14.64
CA ARG A 138 -19.10 6.25 -14.74
C ARG A 138 -19.24 6.74 -16.18
N ALA A 139 -18.27 6.46 -17.04
CA ALA A 139 -18.32 6.79 -18.45
C ALA A 139 -19.17 5.81 -19.29
N SER A 140 -19.59 4.67 -18.71
CA SER A 140 -20.37 3.66 -19.41
C SER A 140 -21.85 4.05 -19.54
N ASP A 141 -22.50 3.57 -20.60
CA ASP A 141 -23.94 3.79 -20.85
C ASP A 141 -24.87 3.10 -19.81
N VAL A 142 -24.31 2.22 -18.97
CA VAL A 142 -25.06 1.46 -17.97
C VAL A 142 -25.00 2.08 -16.57
N PHE A 143 -24.22 3.13 -16.39
CA PHE A 143 -24.10 3.79 -15.09
C PHE A 143 -25.43 4.43 -14.63
N SER A 144 -25.81 4.15 -13.38
CA SER A 144 -26.86 4.84 -12.66
C SER A 144 -26.64 4.71 -11.15
N PRO A 145 -26.85 5.76 -10.34
CA PRO A 145 -26.81 5.66 -8.89
C PRO A 145 -27.79 4.63 -8.29
N ASP A 146 -28.89 4.37 -8.99
CA ASP A 146 -29.95 3.42 -8.57
C ASP A 146 -29.54 1.94 -8.76
N ASN A 147 -28.47 1.66 -9.48
CA ASN A 147 -27.98 0.28 -9.62
C ASN A 147 -27.50 -0.27 -8.28
N GLU A 148 -27.57 -1.59 -8.10
CA GLU A 148 -26.85 -2.23 -7.00
C GLU A 148 -25.36 -2.21 -7.29
N HIS A 149 -24.55 -1.62 -6.39
CA HIS A 149 -23.12 -1.47 -6.55
C HIS A 149 -22.34 -2.37 -5.60
N TYR A 150 -21.29 -2.96 -6.12
CA TYR A 150 -20.43 -3.88 -5.40
C TYR A 150 -18.97 -3.55 -5.70
N PHE A 151 -18.20 -3.42 -4.66
CA PHE A 151 -16.76 -3.16 -4.73
C PHE A 151 -16.00 -4.04 -3.77
N ARG A 152 -14.88 -4.58 -4.20
CA ARG A 152 -13.92 -5.24 -3.34
C ARG A 152 -12.49 -5.03 -3.84
N SER A 153 -11.56 -4.91 -2.91
CA SER A 153 -10.12 -4.82 -3.17
C SER A 153 -9.40 -5.76 -2.22
N TYR A 154 -8.64 -6.70 -2.76
CA TYR A 154 -7.86 -7.65 -1.98
C TYR A 154 -6.42 -7.67 -2.44
N CYS A 155 -5.50 -7.45 -1.48
CA CYS A 155 -4.05 -7.45 -1.73
C CYS A 155 -3.36 -8.50 -0.87
N GLY A 156 -2.41 -9.23 -1.44
CA GLY A 156 -1.58 -10.20 -0.73
C GLY A 156 -0.13 -10.18 -1.19
N GLY A 157 0.79 -10.03 -0.21
CA GLY A 157 2.19 -10.37 -0.39
C GLY A 157 2.38 -11.84 -0.02
N LEU A 158 2.91 -12.63 -0.94
CA LEU A 158 3.04 -14.08 -0.88
C LEU A 158 4.49 -14.46 -1.24
N SER A 159 4.88 -15.73 -1.02
CA SER A 159 6.01 -16.32 -1.72
C SER A 159 5.61 -16.77 -3.12
N GLU A 160 6.55 -16.88 -4.06
CA GLU A 160 6.26 -17.46 -5.37
C GLU A 160 5.76 -18.91 -5.24
N VAL A 161 6.37 -19.67 -4.33
CA VAL A 161 6.01 -21.07 -4.06
C VAL A 161 5.37 -21.18 -2.69
N LYS A 162 4.17 -21.76 -2.65
CA LYS A 162 3.45 -22.02 -1.40
C LYS A 162 4.17 -23.09 -0.57
N ASN A 163 4.41 -22.81 0.72
CA ASN A 163 4.94 -23.75 1.71
C ASN A 163 3.82 -24.30 2.64
N GLU A 164 4.16 -25.20 3.57
CA GLU A 164 3.21 -25.76 4.53
C GLU A 164 2.64 -24.71 5.50
N PHE A 165 3.40 -23.64 5.81
CA PHE A 165 2.96 -22.52 6.62
C PHE A 165 2.05 -21.56 5.87
N CYS A 166 1.87 -21.73 4.55
CA CYS A 166 1.10 -20.89 3.63
C CYS A 166 1.51 -19.41 3.65
N TYR A 167 2.77 -19.13 4.04
CA TYR A 167 3.32 -17.78 4.06
C TYR A 167 4.85 -17.79 4.13
N LYS A 168 5.48 -16.85 3.43
CA LYS A 168 6.86 -16.41 3.66
C LYS A 168 6.90 -14.88 3.69
N PHE A 169 7.79 -14.33 4.50
CA PHE A 169 7.84 -12.90 4.73
C PHE A 169 8.80 -12.22 3.76
N SER A 170 8.29 -11.35 2.90
CA SER A 170 9.03 -10.37 2.09
C SER A 170 9.01 -8.96 2.72
N TRP A 171 8.28 -8.77 3.82
CA TRP A 171 8.17 -7.53 4.58
C TRP A 171 8.04 -7.83 6.09
N ALA A 172 7.97 -6.76 6.92
CA ALA A 172 8.07 -6.87 8.38
C ALA A 172 6.96 -7.75 9.00
N PRO A 173 7.27 -8.91 9.62
CA PRO A 173 6.29 -9.81 10.24
C PRO A 173 5.48 -9.14 11.34
N LEU A 174 6.07 -8.22 12.10
CA LEU A 174 5.38 -7.46 13.14
C LEU A 174 4.17 -6.69 12.59
N GLY A 175 4.28 -6.16 11.37
CA GLY A 175 3.16 -5.50 10.68
C GLY A 175 2.02 -6.47 10.39
N VAL A 176 2.34 -7.70 9.96
CA VAL A 176 1.34 -8.76 9.72
C VAL A 176 0.63 -9.14 11.01
N LEU A 177 1.39 -9.38 12.09
CA LEU A 177 0.82 -9.75 13.40
C LEU A 177 -0.05 -8.64 14.00
N LYS A 178 0.37 -7.38 13.88
CA LYS A 178 -0.43 -6.23 14.33
C LYS A 178 -1.74 -6.11 13.53
N ALA A 179 -1.71 -6.38 12.23
CA ALA A 179 -2.90 -6.37 11.40
C ALA A 179 -3.93 -7.43 11.83
N LEU A 180 -3.49 -8.61 12.31
CA LEU A 180 -4.37 -9.64 12.86
C LEU A 180 -5.13 -9.20 14.12
N ARG A 181 -4.63 -8.22 14.85
CA ARG A 181 -5.26 -7.66 16.07
C ARG A 181 -6.17 -6.47 15.76
N SER A 182 -6.22 -6.04 14.51
CA SER A 182 -7.01 -4.87 14.11
C SER A 182 -8.43 -5.31 13.71
N PRO A 183 -9.48 -4.72 14.31
CA PRO A 183 -10.84 -4.94 13.84
C PRO A 183 -11.00 -4.34 12.43
N SER A 184 -11.96 -4.86 11.69
CA SER A 184 -12.33 -4.32 10.39
C SER A 184 -13.79 -3.93 10.33
N LYS A 185 -14.09 -2.98 9.43
CA LYS A 185 -15.42 -2.48 9.16
C LYS A 185 -15.60 -2.34 7.65
N SER A 186 -16.66 -2.96 7.12
CA SER A 186 -16.99 -2.97 5.71
C SER A 186 -18.49 -2.88 5.51
N LEU A 187 -18.96 -2.79 4.27
CA LEU A 187 -20.35 -2.89 3.92
C LEU A 187 -20.62 -4.26 3.29
N ARG A 188 -21.66 -4.96 3.74
CA ARG A 188 -22.14 -6.24 3.18
C ARG A 188 -23.67 -6.25 3.18
N ASP A 189 -24.26 -6.61 2.04
CA ASP A 189 -25.71 -6.63 1.84
C ASP A 189 -26.39 -5.30 2.21
N GLY A 190 -25.72 -4.17 1.92
CA GLY A 190 -26.16 -2.83 2.26
C GLY A 190 -26.04 -2.44 3.73
N GLU A 191 -25.53 -3.33 4.59
CA GLU A 191 -25.42 -3.14 6.02
C GLU A 191 -23.97 -3.09 6.51
N VAL A 192 -23.72 -2.40 7.63
CA VAL A 192 -22.40 -2.34 8.25
C VAL A 192 -21.98 -3.70 8.78
N TYR A 193 -20.88 -4.22 8.29
CA TYR A 193 -20.31 -5.49 8.72
C TYR A 193 -19.02 -5.26 9.51
N ASN A 194 -19.08 -5.51 10.81
CA ASN A 194 -17.94 -5.38 11.72
C ASN A 194 -17.34 -6.75 12.03
N VAL A 195 -16.02 -6.84 11.96
CA VAL A 195 -15.26 -8.06 12.28
C VAL A 195 -14.20 -7.70 13.32
N SER A 196 -14.27 -8.34 14.47
CA SER A 196 -13.29 -8.12 15.55
C SER A 196 -11.99 -8.92 15.37
N ARG A 197 -12.08 -10.09 14.73
CA ARG A 197 -10.95 -10.99 14.45
C ARG A 197 -10.93 -11.32 12.96
N PRO A 198 -9.89 -10.92 12.21
CA PRO A 198 -9.84 -11.17 10.77
C PRO A 198 -10.12 -12.61 10.35
N TRP A 199 -9.60 -13.58 11.10
CA TRP A 199 -9.78 -15.02 10.79
C TRP A 199 -11.21 -15.56 10.97
N ASP A 200 -12.10 -14.82 11.64
CA ASP A 200 -13.53 -15.19 11.72
C ASP A 200 -14.29 -14.88 10.41
N ALA A 201 -13.72 -14.05 9.55
CA ALA A 201 -14.34 -13.60 8.30
C ALA A 201 -13.61 -14.12 7.05
N VAL A 202 -12.75 -15.12 7.21
CA VAL A 202 -12.04 -15.73 6.07
C VAL A 202 -13.04 -16.42 5.15
N GLN A 203 -12.86 -16.21 3.85
CA GLN A 203 -13.65 -16.86 2.80
C GLN A 203 -12.77 -17.15 1.58
N ASP A 204 -13.17 -18.16 0.81
CA ASP A 204 -12.51 -18.51 -0.44
C ASP A 204 -12.72 -17.41 -1.49
N TYR A 205 -11.68 -17.15 -2.25
CA TYR A 205 -11.67 -16.19 -3.33
C TYR A 205 -10.87 -16.71 -4.51
N THR A 206 -11.54 -16.97 -5.62
CA THR A 206 -10.92 -17.55 -6.81
C THR A 206 -10.70 -16.50 -7.87
N LEU A 207 -9.48 -16.45 -8.40
CA LEU A 207 -9.05 -15.58 -9.50
C LEU A 207 -8.60 -16.40 -10.70
N ASP A 208 -8.92 -15.91 -11.89
CA ASP A 208 -8.33 -16.36 -13.14
C ASP A 208 -7.12 -15.47 -13.44
N LEU A 209 -5.94 -15.96 -13.07
CA LEU A 209 -4.66 -15.25 -13.20
C LEU A 209 -3.92 -15.71 -14.47
N PRO A 210 -2.89 -14.95 -14.96
CA PRO A 210 -2.14 -15.32 -16.16
C PRO A 210 -1.53 -16.72 -16.12
N LYS A 211 -1.08 -17.18 -14.96
CA LYS A 211 -0.51 -18.53 -14.78
C LYS A 211 -1.55 -19.62 -14.52
N GLY A 212 -2.84 -19.28 -14.44
CA GLY A 212 -3.95 -20.20 -14.23
C GLY A 212 -4.90 -19.79 -13.11
N ARG A 213 -5.95 -20.59 -12.98
CA ARG A 213 -6.99 -20.36 -11.95
C ARG A 213 -6.49 -20.79 -10.58
N GLU A 214 -6.58 -19.88 -9.58
CA GLU A 214 -6.12 -20.13 -8.23
C GLU A 214 -7.15 -19.66 -7.20
N THR A 215 -7.28 -20.42 -6.11
CA THR A 215 -8.17 -20.08 -5.00
C THR A 215 -7.32 -19.65 -3.79
N PHE A 216 -7.63 -18.47 -3.30
CA PHE A 216 -7.04 -17.81 -2.14
C PHE A 216 -8.02 -17.80 -0.97
N GLU A 217 -7.52 -17.45 0.20
CA GLU A 217 -8.32 -17.02 1.34
C GLU A 217 -8.23 -15.51 1.48
N VAL A 218 -9.39 -14.84 1.66
CA VAL A 218 -9.44 -13.40 1.86
C VAL A 218 -10.22 -13.04 3.11
N TYR A 219 -9.89 -11.90 3.72
CA TYR A 219 -10.61 -11.36 4.86
C TYR A 219 -10.58 -9.82 4.86
N PRO A 220 -11.62 -9.15 5.41
CA PRO A 220 -11.64 -7.69 5.51
C PRO A 220 -10.49 -7.17 6.37
N ASN A 221 -9.92 -6.03 5.98
CA ASN A 221 -8.83 -5.39 6.70
C ASN A 221 -9.17 -3.92 6.98
N ARG A 222 -9.03 -3.49 8.25
CA ARG A 222 -9.26 -2.11 8.70
C ARG A 222 -10.69 -1.60 8.43
N ASP A 223 -10.88 -0.28 8.51
CA ASP A 223 -12.12 0.40 8.14
C ASP A 223 -12.12 0.74 6.64
N SER A 224 -13.07 0.18 5.90
CA SER A 224 -13.24 0.41 4.48
C SER A 224 -14.04 1.67 4.15
N PHE A 225 -14.79 2.24 5.12
CA PHE A 225 -15.72 3.35 4.86
C PHE A 225 -15.06 4.65 4.39
N PRO A 226 -13.89 5.07 4.90
CA PRO A 226 -13.23 6.28 4.39
C PRO A 226 -12.95 6.23 2.89
N PHE A 227 -12.75 5.03 2.34
CA PHE A 227 -12.44 4.82 0.93
C PHE A 227 -13.67 4.82 0.02
N MET A 228 -14.88 4.71 0.57
CA MET A 228 -16.11 4.89 -0.21
C MET A 228 -16.17 6.30 -0.81
N GLU A 229 -15.95 7.32 0.02
CA GLU A 229 -15.89 8.71 -0.43
C GLU A 229 -14.70 8.94 -1.39
N GLU A 230 -13.53 8.41 -1.06
CA GLU A 230 -12.30 8.52 -1.86
C GLU A 230 -12.49 7.96 -3.28
N TYR A 231 -13.19 6.84 -3.43
CA TYR A 231 -13.47 6.24 -4.75
C TYR A 231 -14.76 6.79 -5.37
N GLY A 232 -15.43 7.71 -4.68
CA GLY A 232 -16.61 8.42 -5.19
C GLY A 232 -17.91 7.62 -5.08
N PHE A 233 -18.01 6.65 -4.16
CA PHE A 233 -19.28 6.09 -3.75
C PHE A 233 -19.98 7.10 -2.86
N THR A 234 -21.12 7.61 -3.30
CA THR A 234 -21.90 8.60 -2.58
C THR A 234 -23.06 7.97 -1.81
N GLU A 235 -23.62 8.68 -0.83
CA GLU A 235 -24.68 8.15 0.04
C GLU A 235 -25.99 7.81 -0.72
N ASP A 236 -26.20 8.41 -1.90
CA ASP A 236 -27.34 8.14 -2.78
C ASP A 236 -27.17 6.89 -3.64
N TRP A 237 -25.98 6.25 -3.63
CA TRP A 237 -25.79 5.01 -4.34
C TRP A 237 -26.33 3.81 -3.56
N ASN A 238 -26.99 2.91 -4.27
CA ASN A 238 -27.45 1.63 -3.69
C ASN A 238 -26.26 0.64 -3.57
N THR A 239 -25.32 0.96 -2.68
CA THR A 239 -24.12 0.13 -2.47
C THR A 239 -24.44 -1.08 -1.60
N GLN A 240 -24.23 -2.28 -2.14
CA GLN A 240 -24.50 -3.54 -1.48
C GLN A 240 -23.25 -4.15 -0.84
N LEU A 241 -22.09 -3.96 -1.46
CA LEU A 241 -20.81 -4.45 -0.96
C LEU A 241 -19.74 -3.39 -1.14
N PHE A 242 -19.00 -3.12 -0.07
CA PHE A 242 -17.77 -2.36 -0.16
C PHE A 242 -16.78 -2.90 0.87
N VAL A 243 -15.71 -3.54 0.39
CA VAL A 243 -14.70 -4.16 1.25
C VAL A 243 -13.30 -3.96 0.68
N ARG A 244 -12.38 -3.58 1.56
CA ARG A 244 -10.94 -3.69 1.34
C ARG A 244 -10.39 -4.75 2.29
N GLY A 245 -9.47 -5.57 1.82
CA GLY A 245 -9.03 -6.70 2.60
C GLY A 245 -7.70 -7.30 2.17
N THR A 246 -7.36 -8.35 2.87
CA THR A 246 -6.09 -9.06 2.69
C THR A 246 -6.33 -10.39 2.00
N LEU A 247 -5.42 -10.76 1.11
CA LEU A 247 -5.40 -12.02 0.37
C LEU A 247 -4.25 -12.90 0.91
N ARG A 248 -4.51 -14.18 1.07
CA ARG A 248 -3.58 -15.22 1.53
C ARG A 248 -3.71 -16.48 0.66
N PHE A 249 -2.71 -17.34 0.69
CA PHE A 249 -2.85 -18.66 0.09
C PHE A 249 -4.01 -19.44 0.70
N GLY A 250 -4.72 -20.23 -0.10
CA GLY A 250 -5.71 -21.18 0.41
C GLY A 250 -5.08 -22.12 1.43
N GLY A 251 -5.75 -22.32 2.60
CA GLY A 251 -5.24 -23.09 3.73
C GLY A 251 -4.43 -22.28 4.76
N TRP A 252 -4.25 -20.98 4.53
CA TRP A 252 -3.56 -20.09 5.50
C TRP A 252 -4.25 -20.07 6.85
N SER A 253 -5.58 -19.98 6.87
CA SER A 253 -6.35 -19.95 8.14
C SER A 253 -6.15 -21.20 8.97
N THR A 254 -5.98 -22.36 8.35
CA THR A 254 -5.67 -23.62 9.03
C THR A 254 -4.23 -23.66 9.50
N ALA A 255 -3.28 -23.26 8.65
CA ALA A 255 -1.86 -23.27 8.98
C ALA A 255 -1.51 -22.29 10.11
N TRP A 256 -2.26 -21.20 10.25
CA TRP A 256 -2.04 -20.14 11.25
C TRP A 256 -2.90 -20.26 12.51
N ALA A 257 -3.69 -21.33 12.66
CA ALA A 257 -4.64 -21.49 13.76
C ALA A 257 -4.01 -21.33 15.15
N ASP A 258 -2.77 -21.78 15.35
CA ASP A 258 -2.07 -21.63 16.63
C ASP A 258 -1.52 -20.21 16.84
N ILE A 259 -1.11 -19.53 15.76
CA ILE A 259 -0.73 -18.11 15.79
C ILE A 259 -1.93 -17.27 16.21
N PHE A 260 -3.13 -17.53 15.66
CA PHE A 260 -4.35 -16.80 16.02
C PHE A 260 -4.66 -16.94 17.51
N LYS A 261 -4.59 -18.16 18.06
CA LYS A 261 -4.81 -18.41 19.50
C LYS A 261 -3.82 -17.63 20.37
N GLU A 262 -2.54 -17.60 19.98
CA GLU A 262 -1.54 -16.86 20.71
C GLU A 262 -1.79 -15.35 20.64
N VAL A 263 -1.96 -14.81 19.43
CA VAL A 263 -2.17 -13.37 19.20
C VAL A 263 -3.42 -12.84 19.90
N GLU A 264 -4.48 -13.64 20.01
CA GLU A 264 -5.72 -13.28 20.69
C GLU A 264 -5.51 -13.02 22.20
N THR A 265 -4.53 -13.67 22.80
CA THR A 265 -4.26 -13.55 24.24
C THR A 265 -3.27 -12.45 24.62
N LEU A 266 -2.62 -11.84 23.62
CA LEU A 266 -1.56 -10.85 23.87
C LEU A 266 -2.16 -9.47 24.15
N GLU A 267 -2.08 -9.01 25.41
CA GLU A 267 -2.55 -7.71 25.85
C GLU A 267 -1.48 -6.94 26.63
N GLY A 268 -1.59 -5.62 26.61
CA GLY A 268 -0.71 -4.72 27.38
C GLY A 268 0.77 -4.77 26.96
N PRO A 269 1.67 -4.17 27.74
CA PRO A 269 3.08 -4.07 27.41
C PRO A 269 3.79 -5.43 27.26
N GLU A 270 3.42 -6.44 28.06
CA GLU A 270 3.97 -7.78 27.98
C GLU A 270 3.52 -8.48 26.68
N GLY A 271 2.25 -8.30 26.30
CA GLY A 271 1.74 -8.79 25.04
C GLY A 271 2.40 -8.15 23.83
N GLU A 272 2.67 -6.85 23.86
CA GLU A 272 3.42 -6.15 22.80
C GLU A 272 4.88 -6.67 22.71
N ALA A 273 5.55 -6.90 23.83
CA ALA A 273 6.90 -7.47 23.84
C ALA A 273 6.88 -8.88 23.23
N ARG A 274 5.92 -9.73 23.63
CA ARG A 274 5.78 -11.08 23.07
C ARG A 274 5.47 -11.07 21.58
N LEU A 275 4.67 -10.10 21.09
CA LEU A 275 4.38 -9.95 19.66
C LEU A 275 5.66 -9.64 18.85
N VAL A 276 6.56 -8.84 19.42
CA VAL A 276 7.88 -8.56 18.81
C VAL A 276 8.72 -9.85 18.75
N GLU A 277 8.82 -10.59 19.85
CA GLU A 277 9.56 -11.89 19.88
C GLU A 277 8.97 -12.88 18.85
N LEU A 278 7.64 -13.02 18.82
CA LEU A 278 6.95 -13.88 17.86
C LEU A 278 7.26 -13.47 16.42
N SER A 279 7.34 -12.16 16.16
CA SER A 279 7.69 -11.65 14.82
C SER A 279 9.10 -12.00 14.41
N GLU A 280 10.06 -12.00 15.36
CA GLU A 280 11.45 -12.41 15.14
C GLU A 280 11.56 -13.92 14.89
N ASP A 281 10.86 -14.74 15.68
CA ASP A 281 10.78 -16.18 15.50
C ASP A 281 10.21 -16.55 14.13
N LEU A 282 9.14 -15.88 13.73
CA LEU A 282 8.50 -16.11 12.42
C LEU A 282 9.40 -15.69 11.26
N TRP A 283 10.12 -14.58 11.39
CA TRP A 283 11.12 -14.16 10.41
C TRP A 283 12.22 -15.21 10.22
N GLN A 284 12.79 -15.71 11.33
CA GLN A 284 13.86 -16.70 11.27
C GLN A 284 13.43 -18.01 10.58
N LYS A 285 12.16 -18.40 10.71
CA LYS A 285 11.63 -19.65 10.19
C LYS A 285 11.04 -19.56 8.79
N ASN A 286 10.52 -18.37 8.43
CA ASN A 286 9.68 -18.19 7.24
C ASN A 286 10.06 -16.94 6.42
N ALA A 287 11.27 -16.41 6.54
CA ALA A 287 11.78 -15.46 5.56
C ALA A 287 11.99 -16.17 4.22
N LEU A 288 12.06 -15.39 3.14
CA LEU A 288 12.48 -15.93 1.85
C LEU A 288 13.92 -16.44 1.95
N ASP A 289 14.17 -17.63 1.46
CA ASP A 289 15.51 -18.19 1.34
C ASP A 289 16.25 -17.55 0.15
N GLU A 290 17.58 -17.74 0.08
CA GLU A 290 18.39 -17.26 -1.03
C GLU A 290 17.91 -17.87 -2.37
N GLY A 291 17.63 -17.02 -3.35
CA GLY A 291 17.09 -17.43 -4.64
C GLY A 291 15.58 -17.69 -4.67
N GLU A 292 14.87 -17.47 -3.57
CA GLU A 292 13.40 -17.49 -3.58
C GLU A 292 12.85 -16.08 -3.87
N HIS A 293 11.80 -16.04 -4.66
CA HIS A 293 11.11 -14.81 -5.02
C HIS A 293 9.79 -14.68 -4.24
N ASP A 294 9.37 -13.46 -4.01
CA ASP A 294 8.03 -13.16 -3.53
C ASP A 294 7.07 -12.99 -4.72
N ARG A 295 5.81 -12.95 -4.40
CA ARG A 295 4.70 -12.69 -5.30
C ARG A 295 3.74 -11.72 -4.66
N VAL A 296 3.20 -10.79 -5.44
CA VAL A 296 2.13 -9.90 -5.01
C VAL A 296 0.94 -10.10 -5.92
N VAL A 297 -0.21 -10.42 -5.32
CA VAL A 297 -1.50 -10.47 -6.01
C VAL A 297 -2.37 -9.34 -5.50
N LEU A 298 -2.87 -8.51 -6.41
CA LEU A 298 -3.82 -7.44 -6.12
C LEU A 298 -5.00 -7.55 -7.09
N SER A 299 -6.22 -7.65 -6.55
CA SER A 299 -7.47 -7.63 -7.31
C SER A 299 -8.35 -6.51 -6.79
N VAL A 300 -8.75 -5.64 -7.69
CA VAL A 300 -9.78 -4.64 -7.44
C VAL A 300 -10.95 -4.93 -8.37
N ASP A 301 -12.12 -5.22 -7.82
CA ASP A 301 -13.30 -5.59 -8.57
C ASP A 301 -14.41 -4.57 -8.36
N LEU A 302 -15.03 -4.17 -9.45
CA LEU A 302 -16.22 -3.32 -9.46
C LEU A 302 -17.28 -3.96 -10.35
N TRP A 303 -18.46 -4.20 -9.78
CA TRP A 303 -19.59 -4.66 -10.58
C TRP A 303 -20.88 -3.98 -10.15
N ALA A 304 -21.82 -3.93 -11.08
CA ALA A 304 -23.14 -3.38 -10.84
C ALA A 304 -24.23 -4.28 -11.39
N LYS A 305 -25.37 -4.29 -10.69
CA LYS A 305 -26.57 -5.03 -11.10
C LYS A 305 -27.75 -4.09 -11.26
N LYS A 306 -28.61 -4.42 -12.19
CA LYS A 306 -29.93 -3.82 -12.37
C LYS A 306 -30.97 -4.93 -12.54
N ASP A 307 -32.03 -4.90 -11.76
CA ASP A 307 -33.09 -5.92 -11.78
C ASP A 307 -32.52 -7.36 -11.65
N GLY A 308 -31.50 -7.55 -10.80
CA GLY A 308 -30.85 -8.83 -10.54
C GLY A 308 -29.87 -9.30 -11.62
N LYS A 309 -29.67 -8.55 -12.70
CA LYS A 309 -28.70 -8.88 -13.77
C LYS A 309 -27.44 -8.04 -13.64
N GLU A 310 -26.29 -8.67 -13.81
CA GLU A 310 -25.04 -7.93 -13.97
C GLU A 310 -25.04 -7.15 -15.28
N ILE A 311 -24.78 -5.85 -15.17
CA ILE A 311 -24.77 -4.91 -16.30
C ILE A 311 -23.37 -4.29 -16.49
N TYR A 312 -22.53 -4.39 -15.48
CA TYR A 312 -21.12 -4.03 -15.48
C TYR A 312 -20.38 -5.00 -14.55
N ASN A 313 -19.25 -5.56 -14.98
CA ASN A 313 -18.44 -6.44 -14.13
C ASN A 313 -16.99 -6.45 -14.65
N LYS A 314 -16.13 -5.67 -14.02
CA LYS A 314 -14.72 -5.59 -14.37
C LYS A 314 -13.83 -5.72 -13.14
N SER A 315 -12.67 -6.33 -13.34
CA SER A 315 -11.60 -6.40 -12.36
C SER A 315 -10.33 -5.77 -12.91
N TYR A 316 -9.61 -5.04 -12.08
CA TYR A 316 -8.21 -4.72 -12.34
C TYR A 316 -7.36 -5.71 -11.58
N LEU A 317 -6.62 -6.55 -12.27
CA LEU A 317 -5.81 -7.63 -11.70
C LEU A 317 -4.33 -7.33 -11.85
N MET A 318 -3.55 -7.71 -10.85
CA MET A 318 -2.10 -7.74 -10.88
C MET A 318 -1.59 -9.04 -10.25
N ASP A 319 -0.65 -9.70 -10.92
CA ASP A 319 0.08 -10.90 -10.45
C ASP A 319 1.57 -10.70 -10.72
N ALA A 320 2.26 -10.09 -9.77
CA ALA A 320 3.64 -9.67 -9.91
C ALA A 320 4.58 -10.54 -9.10
N TYR A 321 5.74 -10.87 -9.68
CA TYR A 321 6.77 -11.70 -9.05
C TYR A 321 8.05 -10.90 -8.81
N GLY A 322 8.74 -11.20 -7.72
CA GLY A 322 10.10 -10.75 -7.49
C GLY A 322 11.08 -11.31 -8.52
N ASP A 323 12.28 -10.80 -8.50
CA ASP A 323 13.42 -11.28 -9.31
C ASP A 323 14.71 -11.30 -8.48
N ASP A 324 15.83 -11.64 -9.11
CA ASP A 324 17.14 -11.72 -8.44
C ASP A 324 17.66 -10.38 -7.90
N GLU A 325 17.08 -9.26 -8.35
CA GLU A 325 17.50 -7.91 -7.89
C GLU A 325 16.60 -7.37 -6.78
N HIS A 326 15.27 -7.54 -6.94
CA HIS A 326 14.29 -6.94 -6.06
C HIS A 326 13.06 -7.83 -5.84
N THR A 327 12.54 -7.79 -4.63
CA THR A 327 11.21 -8.36 -4.35
C THR A 327 10.12 -7.57 -5.11
N ALA A 328 9.04 -8.26 -5.50
CA ALA A 328 7.84 -7.61 -6.03
C ALA A 328 7.30 -6.57 -5.06
N MET A 329 7.26 -6.91 -3.76
CA MET A 329 6.84 -5.99 -2.69
C MET A 329 7.66 -4.69 -2.71
N ALA A 330 9.00 -4.77 -2.82
CA ALA A 330 9.85 -3.58 -2.82
C ALA A 330 9.58 -2.69 -4.04
N ARG A 331 9.45 -3.28 -5.22
CA ARG A 331 9.14 -2.54 -6.45
C ARG A 331 7.79 -1.87 -6.40
N LEU A 332 6.75 -2.61 -6.01
CA LEU A 332 5.37 -2.14 -6.04
C LEU A 332 5.06 -1.13 -4.92
N VAL A 333 5.82 -1.13 -3.82
CA VAL A 333 5.68 -0.10 -2.79
C VAL A 333 6.48 1.15 -3.14
N SER A 334 7.75 1.04 -3.48
CA SER A 334 8.63 2.22 -3.57
C SER A 334 8.64 2.91 -4.92
N THR A 335 8.31 2.21 -6.02
CA THR A 335 8.23 2.84 -7.34
C THR A 335 7.10 3.88 -7.41
N PRO A 336 5.85 3.59 -6.98
CA PRO A 336 4.80 4.61 -6.93
C PRO A 336 5.14 5.78 -6.01
N VAL A 337 5.81 5.52 -4.87
CA VAL A 337 6.35 6.61 -4.02
C VAL A 337 7.27 7.53 -4.82
N SER A 338 8.14 6.96 -5.65
CA SER A 338 9.05 7.77 -6.49
C SER A 338 8.30 8.57 -7.57
N PHE A 339 7.18 8.07 -8.10
CA PHE A 339 6.31 8.83 -9.00
C PHE A 339 5.68 10.03 -8.29
N ALA A 340 5.17 9.81 -7.07
CA ALA A 340 4.60 10.89 -6.26
C ALA A 340 5.63 11.99 -5.95
N VAL A 341 6.87 11.61 -5.64
CA VAL A 341 7.98 12.57 -5.47
C VAL A 341 8.15 13.45 -6.71
N GLU A 342 8.20 12.83 -7.90
CA GLU A 342 8.36 13.59 -9.14
C GLU A 342 7.15 14.48 -9.44
N ALA A 343 5.92 14.02 -9.19
CA ALA A 343 4.71 14.80 -9.38
C ALA A 343 4.64 16.01 -8.42
N VAL A 344 5.01 15.83 -7.15
CA VAL A 344 5.10 16.92 -6.16
C VAL A 344 6.14 17.95 -6.60
N LEU A 345 7.35 17.51 -7.00
CA LEU A 345 8.41 18.43 -7.46
C LEU A 345 8.04 19.20 -8.72
N LYS A 346 7.17 18.65 -9.57
CA LYS A 346 6.64 19.35 -10.76
C LYS A 346 5.43 20.24 -10.45
N GLY A 347 4.89 20.19 -9.23
CA GLY A 347 3.66 20.92 -8.86
C GLY A 347 2.39 20.36 -9.49
N GLU A 348 2.37 19.07 -9.82
CA GLU A 348 1.21 18.38 -10.43
C GLU A 348 0.16 17.99 -9.38
N ILE A 349 0.52 18.00 -8.09
CA ILE A 349 -0.38 17.72 -6.98
C ILE A 349 -0.57 19.01 -6.18
N PRO A 350 -1.82 19.44 -5.90
CA PRO A 350 -2.09 20.69 -5.20
C PRO A 350 -1.60 20.65 -3.74
N ALA A 351 -1.53 21.82 -3.10
CA ALA A 351 -1.22 21.92 -1.68
C ALA A 351 -2.32 21.27 -0.82
N GLY A 352 -1.92 20.64 0.28
CA GLY A 352 -2.79 19.91 1.19
C GLY A 352 -2.30 18.51 1.50
N VAL A 353 -3.13 17.72 2.18
CA VAL A 353 -2.90 16.28 2.46
C VAL A 353 -3.71 15.44 1.49
N HIS A 354 -3.05 14.55 0.76
CA HIS A 354 -3.63 13.74 -0.30
C HIS A 354 -3.28 12.27 -0.15
N ALA A 355 -4.18 11.39 -0.58
CA ALA A 355 -3.89 10.00 -0.93
C ALA A 355 -3.28 9.93 -2.35
N ALA A 356 -3.17 8.73 -2.93
CA ALA A 356 -2.74 8.56 -4.32
C ALA A 356 -3.63 9.40 -5.25
N PRO A 357 -3.05 10.32 -6.04
CA PRO A 357 -3.86 11.29 -6.77
C PRO A 357 -4.61 10.65 -7.92
N HIS A 358 -5.91 10.85 -7.96
CA HIS A 358 -6.82 10.31 -8.98
C HIS A 358 -6.36 10.67 -10.41
N ALA A 359 -6.00 11.93 -10.63
CA ALA A 359 -5.62 12.42 -11.96
C ALA A 359 -4.38 11.72 -12.57
N GLN A 360 -3.51 11.14 -11.77
CA GLN A 360 -2.31 10.42 -12.20
C GLN A 360 -2.50 8.91 -12.27
N SER A 361 -3.62 8.38 -11.80
CA SER A 361 -3.82 6.93 -11.60
C SER A 361 -3.60 6.12 -12.89
N GLU A 362 -4.23 6.48 -13.99
CA GLU A 362 -4.09 5.76 -15.27
C GLU A 362 -2.65 5.81 -15.79
N GLN A 363 -2.02 6.99 -15.74
CA GLN A 363 -0.64 7.18 -16.20
C GLN A 363 0.34 6.34 -15.37
N TRP A 364 0.24 6.38 -14.04
CA TRP A 364 1.18 5.66 -13.18
C TRP A 364 1.03 4.15 -13.27
N LEU A 365 -0.20 3.64 -13.42
CA LEU A 365 -0.44 2.21 -13.68
C LEU A 365 0.12 1.80 -15.06
N ALA A 366 -0.01 2.64 -16.08
CA ALA A 366 0.57 2.39 -17.39
C ALA A 366 2.12 2.39 -17.33
N GLU A 367 2.74 3.28 -16.57
CA GLU A 367 4.19 3.30 -16.36
C GLU A 367 4.66 2.02 -15.64
N LEU A 368 3.97 1.59 -14.57
CA LEU A 368 4.28 0.34 -13.87
C LEU A 368 4.17 -0.87 -14.80
N LYS A 369 3.13 -0.92 -15.62
CA LYS A 369 2.97 -1.98 -16.64
C LYS A 369 4.11 -1.96 -17.66
N ALA A 370 4.53 -0.79 -18.12
CA ALA A 370 5.67 -0.64 -19.04
C ALA A 370 7.00 -1.05 -18.40
N MET A 371 7.12 -1.00 -17.06
CA MET A 371 8.24 -1.50 -16.29
C MET A 371 8.16 -3.03 -16.03
N GLY A 372 7.25 -3.74 -16.71
CA GLY A 372 7.15 -5.20 -16.69
C GLY A 372 6.24 -5.78 -15.60
N GLN A 373 5.40 -4.95 -14.95
CA GLN A 373 4.42 -5.50 -14.02
C GLN A 373 3.25 -6.11 -14.79
N ASP A 374 2.92 -7.38 -14.50
CA ASP A 374 1.79 -8.07 -15.14
C ASP A 374 0.49 -7.61 -14.47
N MET A 375 -0.21 -6.71 -15.16
CA MET A 375 -1.46 -6.14 -14.68
C MET A 375 -2.38 -5.70 -15.83
N GLY A 376 -3.68 -5.68 -15.56
CA GLY A 376 -4.65 -5.19 -16.53
C GLY A 376 -6.10 -5.38 -16.11
N ILE A 377 -6.98 -4.80 -16.92
CA ILE A 377 -8.42 -4.91 -16.73
C ILE A 377 -8.92 -6.19 -17.40
N VAL A 378 -9.77 -6.92 -16.69
CA VAL A 378 -10.55 -8.07 -17.17
C VAL A 378 -12.01 -7.67 -17.17
N ASP A 379 -12.68 -7.81 -18.31
CA ASP A 379 -14.12 -7.65 -18.45
C ASP A 379 -14.79 -9.02 -18.39
N HIS A 380 -15.62 -9.25 -17.37
CA HIS A 380 -16.27 -10.54 -17.13
C HIS A 380 -17.59 -10.71 -17.90
N LEU A 381 -18.02 -9.66 -18.65
CA LEU A 381 -19.24 -9.69 -19.48
C LEU A 381 -18.92 -9.70 -20.99
N ALA A 382 -17.62 -9.62 -21.37
CA ALA A 382 -17.16 -9.60 -22.76
C ALA A 382 -17.18 -10.98 -23.44
#